data_87c2fbf81c57445180496ab73b0ba0a4
#
_entry.id   87c2fbf81c57445180496ab73b0ba0a4
#
_cell.length_a   1.000
_cell.length_b   1.000
_cell.length_c   1.000
_cell.angle_alpha   90.00
_cell.angle_beta   90.00
_cell.angle_gamma   90.00
#
_symmetry.space_group_name_H-M   'P 1'
#
loop_
_entity.id
_entity.type
_entity.pdbx_description
1 polymer ?
#
loop_
_entity_poly.entity_id
_entity_poly.type
_entity_poly.pdbx_seq_one_letter_code
_entity_poly.pdbx_strand_id
1 'polypeptide(L)'
;MEGLQVREINTRVENEAVRQLYETAFPEEEQIPWDDLMRLVEEIPLDITLYYDDEDEFLGFTIMLEREPVSWFWYFAMVEEKRGHGMGREILRLFDEKYKGKTYFMDIESPEQTDAPNPEERRRRTDFYLRNGFRMSDVKWSYYPVDYAILLKGPMNPTQQDFEDMKAELWKHWQPTD
;
A
#
# COMPACT_ATOMS: atom_id res chain seq x y z
N MET A 1 -19.25 2.09 15.11
CA MET A 1 -18.95 0.81 14.49
C MET A 1 -17.92 0.10 15.34
N GLU A 2 -18.39 -0.86 16.05
CA GLU A 2 -17.50 -1.63 16.88
C GLU A 2 -16.73 -2.61 16.02
N GLY A 3 -15.44 -2.67 16.25
CA GLY A 3 -14.85 -3.92 16.16
C GLY A 3 -14.11 -4.32 14.93
N LEU A 4 -13.36 -3.46 14.25
CA LEU A 4 -12.26 -3.98 13.44
C LEU A 4 -11.22 -4.58 14.40
N GLN A 5 -10.92 -5.85 14.19
CA GLN A 5 -9.82 -6.51 14.88
C GLN A 5 -8.58 -6.39 14.02
N VAL A 6 -7.48 -6.02 14.64
CA VAL A 6 -6.20 -5.77 13.95
C VAL A 6 -5.18 -6.78 14.47
N ARG A 7 -4.50 -7.46 13.54
CA ARG A 7 -3.42 -8.39 13.88
C ARG A 7 -2.15 -7.96 13.15
N GLU A 8 -1.12 -7.59 13.90
CA GLU A 8 0.15 -7.18 13.35
C GLU A 8 1.06 -8.40 13.20
N ILE A 9 1.68 -8.52 12.02
CA ILE A 9 2.57 -9.64 11.71
C ILE A 9 3.84 -9.07 11.10
N ASN A 10 4.97 -9.31 11.75
CA ASN A 10 6.29 -8.91 11.26
C ASN A 10 7.17 -10.12 10.94
N THR A 11 6.54 -11.25 10.69
CA THR A 11 7.19 -12.49 10.28
C THR A 11 6.48 -13.06 9.05
N ARG A 12 6.99 -14.16 8.53
CA ARG A 12 6.37 -14.84 7.39
C ARG A 12 4.92 -15.21 7.70
N VAL A 13 4.01 -14.80 6.81
CA VAL A 13 2.58 -15.10 6.93
C VAL A 13 2.25 -16.35 6.11
N GLU A 14 1.82 -17.40 6.79
CA GLU A 14 1.30 -18.60 6.14
C GLU A 14 -0.22 -18.60 6.25
N ASN A 15 -0.87 -17.83 5.38
CA ASN A 15 -2.31 -17.67 5.36
C ASN A 15 -2.78 -17.60 3.90
N GLU A 16 -3.50 -18.61 3.48
CA GLU A 16 -3.97 -18.74 2.10
C GLU A 16 -4.92 -17.61 1.69
N ALA A 17 -5.76 -17.12 2.61
CA ALA A 17 -6.67 -16.02 2.32
C ALA A 17 -5.91 -14.72 2.02
N VAL A 18 -4.84 -14.44 2.77
CA VAL A 18 -3.98 -13.29 2.54
C VAL A 18 -3.25 -13.41 1.21
N ARG A 19 -2.66 -14.58 0.95
CA ARG A 19 -1.95 -14.85 -0.30
C ARG A 19 -2.87 -14.70 -1.51
N GLN A 20 -4.04 -15.29 -1.45
CA GLN A 20 -5.03 -15.22 -2.53
C GLN A 20 -5.46 -13.78 -2.80
N LEU A 21 -5.73 -13.00 -1.75
CA LEU A 21 -6.08 -11.59 -1.90
C LEU A 21 -4.92 -10.81 -2.53
N TYR A 22 -3.69 -11.03 -2.07
CA TYR A 22 -2.52 -10.38 -2.63
C TYR A 22 -2.38 -10.68 -4.13
N GLU A 23 -2.50 -11.93 -4.53
CA GLU A 23 -2.31 -12.35 -5.91
C GLU A 23 -3.44 -11.91 -6.84
N THR A 24 -4.64 -11.64 -6.33
CA THR A 24 -5.80 -11.23 -7.13
C THR A 24 -6.07 -9.73 -7.12
N ALA A 25 -5.64 -9.01 -6.08
CA ALA A 25 -5.97 -7.59 -5.92
C ALA A 25 -5.09 -6.65 -6.74
N PHE A 26 -3.92 -7.10 -7.18
CA PHE A 26 -2.94 -6.26 -7.88
C PHE A 26 -2.61 -6.85 -9.25
N PRO A 27 -2.32 -6.00 -10.26
CA PRO A 27 -1.79 -6.48 -11.54
C PRO A 27 -0.50 -7.28 -11.33
N GLU A 28 -0.29 -8.30 -12.14
CA GLU A 28 0.89 -9.16 -12.04
C GLU A 28 2.19 -8.37 -12.07
N GLU A 29 2.23 -7.28 -12.87
CA GLU A 29 3.39 -6.41 -13.02
C GLU A 29 3.73 -5.66 -11.72
N GLU A 30 2.77 -5.48 -10.83
CA GLU A 30 2.96 -4.79 -9.55
C GLU A 30 3.27 -5.75 -8.41
N GLN A 31 3.16 -7.04 -8.64
CA GLN A 31 3.36 -8.05 -7.62
C GLN A 31 4.83 -8.45 -7.51
N ILE A 32 5.30 -8.54 -6.27
CA ILE A 32 6.49 -9.30 -5.93
C ILE A 32 6.02 -10.75 -5.76
N PRO A 33 6.71 -11.76 -6.31
CA PRO A 33 6.35 -13.16 -6.05
C PRO A 33 6.19 -13.41 -4.55
N TRP A 34 5.16 -14.14 -4.17
CA TRP A 34 4.79 -14.31 -2.76
C TRP A 34 5.95 -14.76 -1.87
N ASP A 35 6.73 -15.74 -2.34
CA ASP A 35 7.87 -16.25 -1.56
C ASP A 35 8.96 -15.20 -1.38
N ASP A 36 9.18 -14.36 -2.37
CA ASP A 36 10.13 -13.25 -2.28
C ASP A 36 9.62 -12.17 -1.32
N LEU A 37 8.32 -11.87 -1.36
CA LEU A 37 7.71 -10.94 -0.41
C LEU A 37 7.85 -11.44 1.03
N MET A 38 7.62 -12.72 1.26
CA MET A 38 7.77 -13.32 2.59
C MET A 38 9.23 -13.30 3.07
N ARG A 39 10.17 -13.46 2.16
CA ARG A 39 11.60 -13.30 2.47
C ARG A 39 11.92 -11.86 2.87
N LEU A 40 11.38 -10.88 2.14
CA LEU A 40 11.57 -9.46 2.45
C LEU A 40 11.01 -9.09 3.83
N VAL A 41 9.88 -9.67 4.22
CA VAL A 41 9.30 -9.45 5.56
C VAL A 41 10.31 -9.77 6.67
N GLU A 42 11.16 -10.77 6.46
CA GLU A 42 12.19 -11.17 7.41
C GLU A 42 13.47 -10.35 7.33
N GLU A 43 13.74 -9.72 6.19
CA GLU A 43 15.01 -9.02 5.93
C GLU A 43 14.94 -7.50 6.12
N ILE A 44 13.79 -6.88 5.88
CA ILE A 44 13.60 -5.43 5.96
C ILE A 44 12.38 -5.12 6.82
N PRO A 45 12.25 -3.86 7.31
CA PRO A 45 11.14 -3.50 8.21
C PRO A 45 9.79 -3.36 7.47
N LEU A 46 9.25 -4.49 7.00
CA LEU A 46 7.91 -4.57 6.44
C LEU A 46 6.92 -4.96 7.53
N ASP A 47 5.94 -4.08 7.77
CA ASP A 47 4.84 -4.35 8.69
C ASP A 47 3.64 -4.83 7.91
N ILE A 48 3.22 -6.05 8.15
CA ILE A 48 1.98 -6.59 7.59
C ILE A 48 0.91 -6.51 8.68
N THR A 49 -0.20 -5.86 8.39
CA THR A 49 -1.34 -5.77 9.29
C THR A 49 -2.54 -6.43 8.64
N LEU A 50 -3.16 -7.36 9.36
CA LEU A 50 -4.37 -8.06 8.93
C LEU A 50 -5.57 -7.46 9.67
N TYR A 51 -6.67 -7.27 8.92
CA TYR A 51 -7.90 -6.68 9.45
C TYR A 51 -9.04 -7.70 9.36
N TYR A 52 -9.79 -7.79 10.43
CA TYR A 52 -10.94 -8.70 10.57
C TYR A 52 -12.15 -7.90 11.05
N ASP A 53 -13.33 -8.35 10.68
CA ASP A 53 -14.56 -7.74 11.16
C ASP A 53 -14.92 -8.27 12.56
N ASP A 54 -16.07 -7.84 13.08
CA ASP A 54 -16.56 -8.24 14.41
C ASP A 54 -17.01 -9.71 14.48
N GLU A 55 -17.15 -10.35 13.33
CA GLU A 55 -17.45 -11.79 13.25
C GLU A 55 -16.19 -12.64 12.99
N ASP A 56 -15.01 -12.03 13.15
CA ASP A 56 -13.70 -12.64 12.93
C ASP A 56 -13.48 -13.09 11.46
N GLU A 57 -14.16 -12.43 10.52
CA GLU A 57 -13.95 -12.66 9.10
C GLU A 57 -12.87 -11.74 8.53
N PHE A 58 -12.01 -12.29 7.69
CA PHE A 58 -10.91 -11.55 7.08
C PHE A 58 -11.43 -10.46 6.12
N LEU A 59 -11.01 -9.22 6.35
CA LEU A 59 -11.39 -8.07 5.53
C LEU A 59 -10.32 -7.66 4.52
N GLY A 60 -9.06 -7.73 4.91
CA GLY A 60 -7.98 -7.24 4.08
C GLY A 60 -6.68 -7.07 4.84
N PHE A 61 -5.70 -6.47 4.18
CA PHE A 61 -4.38 -6.26 4.77
C PHE A 61 -3.76 -4.96 4.28
N THR A 62 -2.78 -4.47 5.05
CA THR A 62 -1.89 -3.40 4.65
C THR A 62 -0.45 -3.87 4.81
N ILE A 63 0.44 -3.36 3.95
CA ILE A 63 1.88 -3.58 4.06
C ILE A 63 2.57 -2.23 4.04
N MET A 64 3.34 -1.93 5.08
CA MET A 64 4.10 -0.70 5.23
C MET A 64 5.59 -1.01 5.32
N LEU A 65 6.40 -0.39 4.46
CA LEU A 65 7.85 -0.37 4.61
C LEU A 65 8.22 0.83 5.47
N GLU A 66 8.60 0.59 6.72
CA GLU A 66 8.99 1.66 7.64
C GLU A 66 10.41 2.15 7.33
N ARG A 67 10.54 3.45 7.11
CA ARG A 67 11.79 4.11 6.76
C ARG A 67 11.71 5.60 7.06
N GLU A 68 12.86 6.22 7.32
CA GLU A 68 13.01 7.67 7.40
C GLU A 68 13.75 8.18 6.16
N PRO A 69 13.45 9.38 5.63
CA PRO A 69 12.43 10.33 6.08
C PRO A 69 11.02 10.03 5.61
N VAL A 70 10.86 9.06 4.75
CA VAL A 70 9.54 8.67 4.22
C VAL A 70 9.39 7.16 4.24
N SER A 71 8.24 6.70 4.74
CA SER A 71 7.85 5.31 4.73
C SER A 71 6.93 5.03 3.53
N TRP A 72 6.90 3.79 3.07
CA TRP A 72 6.12 3.40 1.91
C TRP A 72 4.94 2.53 2.30
N PHE A 73 3.71 3.08 2.19
CA PHE A 73 2.47 2.33 2.27
C PHE A 73 2.31 1.57 0.96
N TRP A 74 2.90 0.37 0.92
CA TRP A 74 3.16 -0.33 -0.33
C TRP A 74 1.96 -1.06 -0.89
N TYR A 75 1.24 -1.79 -0.03
CA TYR A 75 0.07 -2.54 -0.45
C TYR A 75 -1.10 -2.33 0.50
N PHE A 76 -2.28 -2.18 -0.07
CA PHE A 76 -3.55 -2.16 0.63
C PHE A 76 -4.57 -2.89 -0.22
N ALA A 77 -5.18 -3.94 0.31
CA ALA A 77 -6.20 -4.70 -0.38
C ALA A 77 -7.32 -5.11 0.56
N MET A 78 -8.54 -5.12 0.03
CA MET A 78 -9.73 -5.59 0.73
C MET A 78 -10.40 -6.70 -0.06
N VAL A 79 -10.95 -7.66 0.64
CA VAL A 79 -11.79 -8.71 0.06
C VAL A 79 -12.99 -8.04 -0.65
N GLU A 80 -13.24 -8.43 -1.90
CA GLU A 80 -14.23 -7.76 -2.76
C GLU A 80 -15.62 -7.72 -2.13
N GLU A 81 -16.06 -8.82 -1.53
CA GLU A 81 -17.38 -8.95 -0.90
C GLU A 81 -17.57 -8.01 0.29
N LYS A 82 -16.50 -7.51 0.86
CA LYS A 82 -16.54 -6.60 2.03
C LYS A 82 -16.37 -5.13 1.65
N ARG A 83 -16.18 -4.82 0.37
CA ARG A 83 -16.05 -3.45 -0.11
C ARG A 83 -17.39 -2.73 -0.09
N GLY A 84 -17.35 -1.40 -0.06
CA GLY A 84 -18.56 -0.57 -0.16
C GLY A 84 -19.32 -0.36 1.13
N HIS A 85 -18.79 -0.80 2.28
CA HIS A 85 -19.44 -0.67 3.59
C HIS A 85 -18.68 0.26 4.55
N GLY A 86 -17.80 1.12 4.03
CA GLY A 86 -17.02 2.05 4.84
C GLY A 86 -15.82 1.43 5.56
N MET A 87 -15.55 0.15 5.35
CA MET A 87 -14.44 -0.55 6.03
C MET A 87 -13.08 -0.05 5.56
N GLY A 88 -12.93 0.30 4.27
CA GLY A 88 -11.68 0.84 3.75
C GLY A 88 -11.29 2.14 4.44
N ARG A 89 -12.26 3.03 4.64
CA ARG A 89 -12.07 4.28 5.39
C ARG A 89 -11.63 4.01 6.82
N GLU A 90 -12.27 3.04 7.48
CA GLU A 90 -11.93 2.67 8.85
C GLU A 90 -10.53 2.07 8.96
N ILE A 91 -10.14 1.23 8.00
CA ILE A 91 -8.78 0.69 7.92
C ILE A 91 -7.75 1.82 7.77
N LEU A 92 -8.01 2.78 6.88
CA LEU A 92 -7.11 3.93 6.69
C LEU A 92 -7.03 4.79 7.96
N ARG A 93 -8.12 4.95 8.68
CA ARG A 93 -8.12 5.67 9.96
C ARG A 93 -7.24 4.98 11.00
N LEU A 94 -7.38 3.68 11.15
CA LEU A 94 -6.55 2.88 12.06
C LEU A 94 -5.08 2.90 11.66
N PHE A 95 -4.81 2.81 10.36
CA PHE A 95 -3.47 2.88 9.82
C PHE A 95 -2.81 4.22 10.13
N ASP A 96 -3.53 5.32 9.90
CA ASP A 96 -3.04 6.67 10.18
C ASP A 96 -2.77 6.88 11.67
N GLU A 97 -3.62 6.33 12.52
CA GLU A 97 -3.47 6.38 13.98
C GLU A 97 -2.21 5.61 14.42
N LYS A 98 -1.98 4.43 13.87
CA LYS A 98 -0.80 3.61 14.15
C LYS A 98 0.50 4.32 13.78
N TYR A 99 0.52 5.01 12.64
CA TYR A 99 1.72 5.68 12.13
C TYR A 99 1.66 7.20 12.32
N LYS A 100 0.94 7.67 13.30
CA LYS A 100 0.80 9.08 13.61
C LYS A 100 2.17 9.74 13.83
N GLY A 101 2.38 10.88 13.17
CA GLY A 101 3.64 11.62 13.23
C GLY A 101 4.68 11.20 12.20
N LYS A 102 4.50 10.06 11.56
CA LYS A 102 5.35 9.62 10.47
C LYS A 102 4.88 10.20 9.13
N THR A 103 5.81 10.40 8.21
CA THR A 103 5.48 10.72 6.83
C THR A 103 5.50 9.44 6.02
N TYR A 104 4.42 9.15 5.32
CA TYR A 104 4.36 7.99 4.45
C TYR A 104 3.63 8.32 3.15
N PHE A 105 3.91 7.54 2.13
CA PHE A 105 3.32 7.72 0.82
C PHE A 105 2.78 6.40 0.27
N MET A 106 1.89 6.54 -0.69
CA MET A 106 1.50 5.45 -1.57
C MET A 106 1.65 5.91 -3.02
N ASP A 107 1.96 4.99 -3.89
CA ASP A 107 1.96 5.22 -5.32
C ASP A 107 0.74 4.53 -5.93
N ILE A 108 0.00 5.28 -6.70
CA ILE A 108 -1.18 4.78 -7.40
C ILE A 108 -1.07 5.13 -8.89
N GLU A 109 -1.79 4.38 -9.71
CA GLU A 109 -1.87 4.72 -11.13
C GLU A 109 -2.37 6.15 -11.29
N SER A 110 -1.62 6.97 -12.05
CA SER A 110 -1.89 8.39 -12.17
C SER A 110 -3.23 8.67 -12.86
N PRO A 111 -4.09 9.52 -12.26
CA PRO A 111 -5.33 9.95 -12.91
C PRO A 111 -5.09 10.91 -14.07
N GLU A 112 -3.88 11.46 -14.19
CA GLU A 112 -3.50 12.41 -15.24
C GLU A 112 -2.95 11.77 -16.50
N GLN A 113 -2.72 10.46 -16.50
CA GLN A 113 -2.22 9.76 -17.68
C GLN A 113 -3.29 9.74 -18.77
N THR A 114 -3.02 10.37 -19.91
CA THR A 114 -3.99 10.60 -20.98
C THR A 114 -4.37 9.35 -21.78
N ASP A 115 -3.47 8.38 -21.85
CA ASP A 115 -3.66 7.13 -22.61
C ASP A 115 -4.00 5.93 -21.70
N ALA A 116 -4.44 6.20 -20.48
CA ALA A 116 -4.79 5.15 -19.53
C ALA A 116 -6.03 4.36 -19.99
N PRO A 117 -6.01 3.02 -19.82
CA PRO A 117 -7.17 2.19 -20.20
C PRO A 117 -8.35 2.30 -19.22
N ASN A 118 -8.12 2.83 -18.00
CA ASN A 118 -9.10 2.86 -16.92
C ASN A 118 -9.17 4.24 -16.22
N PRO A 119 -9.41 5.34 -16.96
CA PRO A 119 -9.29 6.69 -16.39
C PRO A 119 -10.28 6.98 -15.28
N GLU A 120 -11.51 6.48 -15.36
CA GLU A 120 -12.52 6.73 -14.33
C GLU A 120 -12.22 5.99 -13.02
N GLU A 121 -11.74 4.76 -13.11
CA GLU A 121 -11.32 3.98 -11.95
C GLU A 121 -10.16 4.67 -11.23
N ARG A 122 -9.18 5.18 -11.99
CA ARG A 122 -8.05 5.92 -11.43
C ARG A 122 -8.49 7.18 -10.71
N ARG A 123 -9.43 7.93 -11.25
CA ARG A 123 -9.98 9.13 -10.60
C ARG A 123 -10.71 8.78 -9.31
N ARG A 124 -11.55 7.76 -9.33
CA ARG A 124 -12.29 7.32 -8.13
C ARG A 124 -11.35 6.89 -7.02
N ARG A 125 -10.30 6.16 -7.37
CA ARG A 125 -9.27 5.72 -6.42
C ARG A 125 -8.53 6.91 -5.82
N THR A 126 -8.11 7.84 -6.65
CA THR A 126 -7.45 9.07 -6.21
C THR A 126 -8.35 9.88 -5.29
N ASP A 127 -9.60 10.09 -5.68
CA ASP A 127 -10.56 10.84 -4.87
C ASP A 127 -10.81 10.19 -3.51
N PHE A 128 -10.87 8.87 -3.46
CA PHE A 128 -11.01 8.13 -2.22
C PHE A 128 -9.87 8.45 -1.25
N TYR A 129 -8.63 8.40 -1.72
CA TYR A 129 -7.48 8.69 -0.87
C TYR A 129 -7.40 10.16 -0.47
N LEU A 130 -7.70 11.07 -1.39
CA LEU A 130 -7.72 12.51 -1.07
C LEU A 130 -8.78 12.82 0.00
N ARG A 131 -9.95 12.20 -0.08
CA ARG A 131 -10.99 12.36 0.95
C ARG A 131 -10.57 11.78 2.30
N ASN A 132 -9.64 10.85 2.31
CA ASN A 132 -9.15 10.22 3.54
C ASN A 132 -7.84 10.85 4.04
N GLY A 133 -7.55 12.08 3.61
CA GLY A 133 -6.48 12.89 4.19
C GLY A 133 -5.13 12.85 3.49
N PHE A 134 -5.01 12.11 2.38
CA PHE A 134 -3.80 12.16 1.57
C PHE A 134 -3.74 13.45 0.75
N ARG A 135 -2.54 13.86 0.39
CA ARG A 135 -2.31 14.99 -0.52
C ARG A 135 -1.44 14.56 -1.68
N MET A 136 -1.59 15.22 -2.82
CA MET A 136 -0.76 14.96 -3.99
C MET A 136 0.64 15.51 -3.77
N SER A 137 1.64 14.71 -4.13
CA SER A 137 3.03 15.14 -4.21
C SER A 137 3.35 15.63 -5.63
N ASP A 138 4.33 16.54 -5.73
CA ASP A 138 4.90 16.93 -7.02
C ASP A 138 5.81 15.84 -7.62
N VAL A 139 6.23 14.88 -6.81
CA VAL A 139 7.07 13.77 -7.24
C VAL A 139 6.24 12.75 -7.99
N LYS A 140 6.76 12.28 -9.13
CA LYS A 140 6.09 11.28 -9.97
C LYS A 140 7.12 10.28 -10.46
N TRP A 141 6.69 9.06 -10.69
CA TRP A 141 7.51 8.09 -11.39
C TRP A 141 6.69 7.24 -12.35
N SER A 142 7.36 6.57 -13.25
CA SER A 142 6.72 5.74 -14.27
C SER A 142 7.42 4.40 -14.39
N TYR A 143 6.62 3.37 -14.59
CA TYR A 143 7.09 2.08 -15.09
C TYR A 143 6.28 1.83 -16.36
N TYR A 144 6.88 2.11 -17.50
CA TYR A 144 6.19 2.00 -18.79
C TYR A 144 5.39 0.68 -18.87
N PRO A 145 4.11 0.68 -19.26
CA PRO A 145 3.35 1.83 -19.81
C PRO A 145 2.56 2.64 -18.79
N VAL A 146 2.83 2.51 -17.49
CA VAL A 146 2.03 3.13 -16.44
C VAL A 146 2.76 4.30 -15.79
N ASP A 147 2.06 5.43 -15.68
CA ASP A 147 2.47 6.57 -14.86
C ASP A 147 1.85 6.44 -13.48
N TYR A 148 2.62 6.76 -12.45
CA TYR A 148 2.18 6.70 -11.05
C TYR A 148 2.18 8.08 -10.42
N ALA A 149 1.14 8.33 -9.63
CA ALA A 149 1.04 9.51 -8.76
C ALA A 149 1.46 9.11 -7.34
N ILE A 150 2.11 10.04 -6.65
CA ILE A 150 2.53 9.86 -5.27
C ILE A 150 1.55 10.62 -4.37
N LEU A 151 0.94 9.92 -3.43
CA LEU A 151 0.05 10.48 -2.42
C LEU A 151 0.75 10.42 -1.06
N LEU A 152 0.70 11.52 -0.32
CA LEU A 152 1.45 11.69 0.94
C LEU A 152 0.54 11.93 2.13
N LYS A 153 0.95 11.42 3.28
CA LYS A 153 0.48 11.84 4.61
C LYS A 153 1.66 12.08 5.52
N GLY A 154 1.46 12.92 6.52
CA GLY A 154 2.47 13.25 7.51
C GLY A 154 3.10 14.62 7.30
N PRO A 155 3.98 15.05 8.23
CA PRO A 155 4.45 16.44 8.28
C PRO A 155 5.51 16.80 7.26
N MET A 156 6.22 15.82 6.68
CA MET A 156 7.35 16.10 5.78
C MET A 156 6.89 16.16 4.32
N ASN A 157 7.69 16.85 3.49
CA ASN A 157 7.54 16.87 2.05
C ASN A 157 8.83 16.30 1.43
N PRO A 158 8.93 14.98 1.26
CA PRO A 158 10.12 14.35 0.72
C PRO A 158 10.43 14.83 -0.70
N THR A 159 11.72 14.88 -1.01
CA THR A 159 12.21 15.30 -2.32
C THR A 159 12.27 14.11 -3.28
N GLN A 160 12.48 14.40 -4.58
CA GLN A 160 12.73 13.35 -5.57
C GLN A 160 13.89 12.44 -5.13
N GLN A 161 14.95 13.04 -4.56
CA GLN A 161 16.11 12.28 -4.10
C GLN A 161 15.75 11.32 -2.94
N ASP A 162 14.89 11.75 -2.03
CA ASP A 162 14.44 10.88 -0.92
C ASP A 162 13.78 9.61 -1.45
N PHE A 163 12.94 9.73 -2.48
CA PHE A 163 12.28 8.59 -3.12
C PHE A 163 13.27 7.70 -3.88
N GLU A 164 14.22 8.31 -4.57
CA GLU A 164 15.26 7.57 -5.31
C GLU A 164 16.16 6.79 -4.36
N ASP A 165 16.53 7.38 -3.23
CA ASP A 165 17.33 6.72 -2.20
C ASP A 165 16.58 5.53 -1.61
N MET A 166 15.29 5.67 -1.37
CA MET A 166 14.45 4.59 -0.87
C MET A 166 14.41 3.43 -1.87
N LYS A 167 14.20 3.71 -3.14
CA LYS A 167 14.17 2.68 -4.18
C LYS A 167 15.51 1.95 -4.27
N ALA A 168 16.61 2.70 -4.24
CA ALA A 168 17.95 2.14 -4.30
C ALA A 168 18.23 1.21 -3.13
N GLU A 169 17.79 1.58 -1.93
CA GLU A 169 17.91 0.75 -0.74
C GLU A 169 17.09 -0.53 -0.85
N LEU A 170 15.85 -0.42 -1.33
CA LEU A 170 14.99 -1.58 -1.54
C LEU A 170 15.59 -2.56 -2.56
N TRP A 171 16.15 -2.04 -3.66
CA TRP A 171 16.78 -2.87 -4.69
C TRP A 171 17.96 -3.69 -4.18
N LYS A 172 18.62 -3.28 -3.12
CA LYS A 172 19.70 -4.08 -2.50
C LYS A 172 19.18 -5.37 -1.88
N HIS A 173 17.94 -5.35 -1.41
CA HIS A 173 17.31 -6.49 -0.74
C HIS A 173 16.48 -7.33 -1.70
N TRP A 174 15.92 -6.70 -2.72
CA TRP A 174 15.07 -7.38 -3.68
C TRP A 174 15.61 -7.24 -5.09
N GLN A 175 15.94 -8.39 -5.67
CA GLN A 175 16.33 -8.50 -7.07
C GLN A 175 15.29 -9.40 -7.73
N PRO A 176 14.64 -8.97 -8.82
CA PRO A 176 13.73 -9.87 -9.53
C PRO A 176 14.50 -11.09 -10.00
N THR A 177 13.98 -12.25 -9.66
CA THR A 177 14.51 -13.51 -10.19
C THR A 177 14.03 -13.64 -11.63
N ASP A 178 14.96 -13.80 -12.56
CA ASP A 178 14.67 -14.03 -13.98
C ASP A 178 13.88 -15.35 -14.18
#